data_107a65c785298b05bc2436b24cedb2e4
#
_entry.id   107a65c785298b05bc2436b24cedb2e4
#
_cell.length_a   1.000
_cell.length_b   1.000
_cell.length_c   1.000
_cell.angle_alpha   90.00
_cell.angle_beta   90.00
_cell.angle_gamma   90.00
#
_symmetry.space_group_name_H-M   'P 1'
#
loop_
_entity.id
_entity.type
_entity.pdbx_description
1 polymer ?
#
loop_
_entity_poly.entity_id
_entity_poly.type
_entity_poly.pdbx_seq_one_letter_code
_entity_poly.pdbx_strand_id
1 'polypeptide(L)'
;MQSIYLDNAATSFPKPAGVSDSMKQYLDCVGATINRSVYGRAQEAGLETLALREVLARLFHFPEPATHVVLTPGATFGLNLVIKGLLRPGDHCIVSGMEHNAVMRPLQQLGGVEFDRIPCDSEGFLQHGALEGLFRPNTRLVVLAHASNV
;
A
#
# COMPACT_ATOMS: atom_id res chain seq x y z
N MET A 1 -14.89 20.24 27.01
CA MET A 1 -15.55 19.25 26.14
C MET A 1 -14.47 18.41 25.50
N GLN A 2 -14.57 17.09 25.56
CA GLN A 2 -13.67 16.20 24.87
C GLN A 2 -14.07 16.21 23.39
N SER A 3 -13.18 16.61 22.48
CA SER A 3 -13.47 16.58 21.05
C SER A 3 -13.50 15.13 20.55
N ILE A 4 -14.51 14.79 19.76
CA ILE A 4 -14.61 13.49 19.11
C ILE A 4 -13.93 13.60 17.76
N TYR A 5 -12.95 12.69 17.50
CA TYR A 5 -12.26 12.61 16.22
C TYR A 5 -12.81 11.44 15.41
N LEU A 6 -13.35 11.70 14.22
CA LEU A 6 -14.03 10.72 13.38
C LEU A 6 -13.33 10.49 12.01
N ASP A 7 -12.12 11.03 11.83
CA ASP A 7 -11.39 10.98 10.53
C ASP A 7 -10.14 10.09 10.60
N ASN A 8 -10.22 8.96 11.32
CA ASN A 8 -9.11 8.02 11.42
C ASN A 8 -8.72 7.36 10.07
N ALA A 9 -9.61 7.37 9.09
CA ALA A 9 -9.32 6.89 7.75
C ALA A 9 -8.28 7.76 7.01
N ALA A 10 -8.26 9.07 7.27
CA ALA A 10 -7.26 9.97 6.72
C ALA A 10 -5.94 9.85 7.49
N THR A 11 -5.99 9.90 8.82
CA THR A 11 -4.85 9.71 9.71
C THR A 11 -5.30 9.37 11.11
N SER A 12 -4.62 8.45 11.78
CA SER A 12 -4.96 8.08 13.17
C SER A 12 -4.71 9.24 14.14
N PHE A 13 -5.67 9.50 15.04
CA PHE A 13 -5.55 10.45 16.14
C PHE A 13 -6.35 9.99 17.36
N PRO A 14 -5.77 10.03 18.58
CA PRO A 14 -4.37 10.39 18.87
C PRO A 14 -3.38 9.40 18.26
N LYS A 15 -2.14 9.84 18.04
CA LYS A 15 -1.07 8.93 17.63
C LYS A 15 -0.77 7.92 18.74
N PRO A 16 -0.42 6.67 18.43
CA PRO A 16 0.00 5.71 19.45
C PRO A 16 1.14 6.27 20.32
N ALA A 17 1.13 5.91 21.60
CA ALA A 17 2.20 6.31 22.51
C ALA A 17 3.56 5.86 21.99
N GLY A 18 4.57 6.71 22.15
CA GLY A 18 5.95 6.44 21.75
C GLY A 18 6.28 6.80 20.29
N VAL A 19 5.30 7.06 19.39
CA VAL A 19 5.59 7.42 17.98
C VAL A 19 6.43 8.69 17.90
N SER A 20 6.02 9.76 18.59
CA SER A 20 6.76 11.03 18.60
C SER A 20 8.14 10.90 19.23
N ASP A 21 8.25 10.12 20.31
CA ASP A 21 9.51 9.91 21.03
C ASP A 21 10.49 9.11 20.19
N SER A 22 10.03 8.07 19.50
CA SER A 22 10.86 7.27 18.57
C SER A 22 11.34 8.11 17.40
N MET A 23 10.47 8.96 16.82
CA MET A 23 10.87 9.87 15.75
C MET A 23 11.91 10.87 16.23
N LYS A 24 11.73 11.46 17.41
CA LYS A 24 12.69 12.37 18.01
C LYS A 24 14.03 11.68 18.28
N GLN A 25 14.00 10.50 18.87
CA GLN A 25 15.21 9.71 19.15
C GLN A 25 15.98 9.39 17.87
N TYR A 26 15.27 8.97 16.81
CA TYR A 26 15.92 8.71 15.52
C TYR A 26 16.63 9.96 14.97
N LEU A 27 15.95 11.11 14.99
CA LEU A 27 16.54 12.37 14.50
C LEU A 27 17.73 12.83 15.33
N ASP A 28 17.66 12.71 16.64
CA ASP A 28 18.72 13.19 17.55
C ASP A 28 19.94 12.25 17.57
N CYS A 29 19.74 10.94 17.49
CA CYS A 29 20.78 9.94 17.75
C CYS A 29 21.29 9.21 16.52
N VAL A 30 20.40 8.92 15.56
CA VAL A 30 20.73 8.14 14.35
C VAL A 30 20.90 9.04 13.14
N GLY A 31 19.81 9.62 12.63
CA GLY A 31 19.77 10.65 11.59
C GLY A 31 20.64 10.36 10.35
N ALA A 32 20.72 9.10 9.91
CA ALA A 32 21.65 8.67 8.87
C ALA A 32 20.92 8.12 7.63
N THR A 33 21.61 8.15 6.49
CA THR A 33 21.10 7.54 5.25
C THR A 33 21.29 6.03 5.27
N ILE A 34 20.31 5.32 4.73
CA ILE A 34 20.36 3.85 4.59
C ILE A 34 21.16 3.49 3.32
N ASN A 35 21.97 2.43 3.39
CA ASN A 35 22.66 1.79 2.25
C ASN A 35 23.69 2.63 1.49
N ARG A 36 24.15 3.76 2.03
CA ARG A 36 25.17 4.59 1.38
C ARG A 36 26.51 4.67 2.11
N SER A 37 26.59 4.10 3.32
CA SER A 37 27.76 4.23 4.18
C SER A 37 27.89 3.06 5.12
N VAL A 38 29.10 2.81 5.60
CA VAL A 38 29.43 1.69 6.52
C VAL A 38 29.71 2.16 7.95
N TYR A 39 29.51 3.45 8.28
CA TYR A 39 29.67 3.95 9.64
C TYR A 39 28.50 3.56 10.55
N GLY A 40 28.73 3.51 11.87
CA GLY A 40 27.80 2.94 12.86
C GLY A 40 26.34 3.41 12.76
N ARG A 41 26.10 4.74 12.61
CA ARG A 41 24.73 5.28 12.48
C ARG A 41 24.02 4.81 11.19
N ALA A 42 24.73 4.65 10.08
CA ALA A 42 24.15 4.13 8.84
C ALA A 42 23.80 2.64 8.96
N GLN A 43 24.60 1.86 9.70
CA GLN A 43 24.30 0.48 10.02
C GLN A 43 23.06 0.38 10.92
N GLU A 44 22.97 1.22 11.96
CA GLU A 44 21.81 1.29 12.85
C GLU A 44 20.53 1.62 12.08
N ALA A 45 20.53 2.65 11.22
CA ALA A 45 19.39 2.98 10.35
C ALA A 45 19.01 1.81 9.43
N GLY A 46 19.98 1.06 8.93
CA GLY A 46 19.76 -0.15 8.13
C GLY A 46 19.08 -1.27 8.93
N LEU A 47 19.54 -1.50 10.15
CA LEU A 47 18.97 -2.51 11.07
C LEU A 47 17.54 -2.15 11.49
N GLU A 48 17.26 -0.90 11.82
CA GLU A 48 15.90 -0.44 12.13
C GLU A 48 14.96 -0.63 10.94
N THR A 49 15.43 -0.33 9.72
CA THR A 49 14.64 -0.56 8.50
C THR A 49 14.34 -2.04 8.27
N LEU A 50 15.33 -2.91 8.49
CA LEU A 50 15.13 -4.35 8.39
C LEU A 50 14.14 -4.85 9.45
N ALA A 51 14.28 -4.42 10.69
CA ALA A 51 13.37 -4.77 11.77
C ALA A 51 11.92 -4.36 11.46
N LEU A 52 11.69 -3.16 10.88
CA LEU A 52 10.37 -2.74 10.42
C LEU A 52 9.82 -3.67 9.34
N ARG A 53 10.64 -4.04 8.34
CA ARG A 53 10.22 -4.98 7.28
C ARG A 53 9.85 -6.35 7.84
N GLU A 54 10.59 -6.85 8.81
CA GLU A 54 10.28 -8.11 9.50
C GLU A 54 8.97 -8.04 10.29
N VAL A 55 8.70 -6.92 10.98
CA VAL A 55 7.41 -6.70 11.65
C VAL A 55 6.26 -6.72 10.66
N LEU A 56 6.39 -6.02 9.53
CA LEU A 56 5.36 -5.99 8.49
C LEU A 56 5.17 -7.38 7.84
N ALA A 57 6.25 -8.09 7.54
CA ALA A 57 6.17 -9.45 7.00
C ALA A 57 5.40 -10.38 7.95
N ARG A 58 5.69 -10.32 9.26
CA ARG A 58 4.93 -11.09 10.29
C ARG A 58 3.45 -10.67 10.35
N LEU A 59 3.19 -9.37 10.37
CA LEU A 59 1.82 -8.83 10.47
C LEU A 59 0.93 -9.29 9.31
N PHE A 60 1.48 -9.34 8.10
CA PHE A 60 0.74 -9.75 6.91
C PHE A 60 0.92 -11.23 6.55
N HIS A 61 1.55 -12.03 7.41
CA HIS A 61 1.87 -13.45 7.13
C HIS A 61 2.55 -13.64 5.76
N PHE A 62 3.43 -12.69 5.41
CA PHE A 62 4.14 -12.70 4.14
C PHE A 62 5.20 -13.82 4.13
N PRO A 63 5.13 -14.80 3.20
CA PRO A 63 5.94 -16.01 3.24
C PRO A 63 7.39 -15.80 2.77
N GLU A 64 7.65 -14.67 2.10
CA GLU A 64 8.95 -14.36 1.50
C GLU A 64 9.87 -13.62 2.48
N PRO A 65 11.18 -13.55 2.21
CA PRO A 65 12.11 -12.78 3.03
C PRO A 65 11.68 -11.31 3.22
N ALA A 66 11.88 -10.76 4.41
CA ALA A 66 11.52 -9.38 4.75
C ALA A 66 12.19 -8.33 3.82
N THR A 67 13.29 -8.71 3.15
CA THR A 67 13.94 -7.87 2.13
C THR A 67 13.06 -7.59 0.91
N HIS A 68 12.02 -8.41 0.67
CA HIS A 68 11.03 -8.18 -0.39
C HIS A 68 9.94 -7.18 0.01
N VAL A 69 9.88 -6.75 1.26
CA VAL A 69 8.99 -5.68 1.70
C VAL A 69 9.58 -4.34 1.27
N VAL A 70 8.89 -3.63 0.39
CA VAL A 70 9.30 -2.32 -0.11
C VAL A 70 8.54 -1.22 0.63
N LEU A 71 9.28 -0.33 1.30
CA LEU A 71 8.70 0.83 1.98
C LEU A 71 8.52 1.97 0.97
N THR A 72 7.35 2.59 0.97
CA THR A 72 7.01 3.72 0.09
C THR A 72 6.50 4.90 0.92
N PRO A 73 6.56 6.15 0.39
CA PRO A 73 6.07 7.34 1.10
C PRO A 73 4.56 7.31 1.42
N GLY A 74 3.84 6.32 0.94
CA GLY A 74 2.41 6.12 1.22
C GLY A 74 1.75 5.19 0.20
N ALA A 75 0.52 4.75 0.50
CA ALA A 75 -0.23 3.80 -0.32
C ALA A 75 -0.42 4.27 -1.77
N THR A 76 -0.68 5.56 -1.98
CA THR A 76 -0.81 6.13 -3.34
C THR A 76 0.43 5.91 -4.18
N PHE A 77 1.61 6.12 -3.59
CA PHE A 77 2.88 5.88 -4.29
C PHE A 77 3.08 4.38 -4.59
N GLY A 78 2.85 3.53 -3.59
CA GLY A 78 2.96 2.08 -3.74
C GLY A 78 2.03 1.53 -4.84
N LEU A 79 0.77 1.94 -4.85
CA LEU A 79 -0.21 1.54 -5.87
C LEU A 79 0.20 2.02 -7.27
N ASN A 80 0.65 3.27 -7.42
CA ASN A 80 1.17 3.76 -8.70
C ASN A 80 2.40 2.98 -9.16
N LEU A 81 3.31 2.64 -8.23
CA LEU A 81 4.50 1.85 -8.54
C LEU A 81 4.12 0.47 -9.09
N VAL A 82 3.19 -0.22 -8.46
CA VAL A 82 2.70 -1.53 -8.90
C VAL A 82 1.96 -1.43 -10.24
N ILE A 83 0.95 -0.55 -10.33
CA ILE A 83 0.09 -0.43 -11.51
C ILE A 83 0.92 -0.04 -12.75
N LYS A 84 1.70 1.04 -12.65
CA LYS A 84 2.51 1.53 -13.77
C LYS A 84 3.76 0.67 -14.03
N GLY A 85 4.24 -0.05 -13.03
CA GLY A 85 5.38 -0.94 -13.13
C GLY A 85 5.06 -2.27 -13.79
N LEU A 86 3.86 -2.83 -13.56
CA LEU A 86 3.46 -4.15 -14.06
C LEU A 86 2.69 -4.11 -15.38
N LEU A 87 1.76 -3.15 -15.53
CA LEU A 87 0.87 -3.12 -16.68
C LEU A 87 1.54 -2.51 -17.91
N ARG A 88 1.24 -3.10 -19.07
CA ARG A 88 1.70 -2.68 -20.40
C ARG A 88 0.50 -2.55 -21.33
N PRO A 89 0.61 -1.81 -22.46
CA PRO A 89 -0.42 -1.81 -23.49
C PRO A 89 -0.77 -3.24 -23.92
N GLY A 90 -2.06 -3.54 -23.97
CA GLY A 90 -2.59 -4.86 -24.25
C GLY A 90 -2.90 -5.71 -23.00
N ASP A 91 -2.43 -5.31 -21.80
CA ASP A 91 -2.80 -5.98 -20.56
C ASP A 91 -4.20 -5.61 -20.10
N HIS A 92 -4.79 -6.50 -19.30
CA HIS A 92 -6.07 -6.33 -18.64
C HIS A 92 -5.91 -6.33 -17.12
N CYS A 93 -6.71 -5.50 -16.43
CA CYS A 93 -6.75 -5.39 -14.99
C CYS A 93 -8.20 -5.60 -14.49
N ILE A 94 -8.36 -6.28 -13.36
CA ILE A 94 -9.65 -6.37 -12.66
C ILE A 94 -9.56 -5.52 -11.40
N VAL A 95 -10.57 -4.67 -11.15
CA VAL A 95 -10.62 -3.81 -9.97
C VAL A 95 -11.92 -3.99 -9.22
N SER A 96 -11.96 -3.69 -7.92
CA SER A 96 -13.23 -3.63 -7.20
C SER A 96 -14.08 -2.43 -7.64
N GLY A 97 -15.40 -2.52 -7.45
CA GLY A 97 -16.34 -1.43 -7.74
C GLY A 97 -16.13 -0.19 -6.86
N MET A 98 -15.50 -0.36 -5.69
CA MET A 98 -15.29 0.67 -4.66
C MET A 98 -13.82 1.11 -4.54
N GLU A 99 -13.09 1.12 -5.65
CA GLU A 99 -11.66 1.46 -5.63
C GLU A 99 -11.40 2.95 -5.37
N HIS A 100 -10.31 3.16 -4.64
CA HIS A 100 -9.79 4.50 -4.38
C HIS A 100 -9.20 5.16 -5.64
N ASN A 101 -9.21 6.48 -5.70
CA ASN A 101 -8.60 7.26 -6.78
C ASN A 101 -7.12 6.94 -7.04
N ALA A 102 -6.38 6.48 -6.03
CA ALA A 102 -4.99 6.04 -6.17
C ALA A 102 -4.82 4.82 -7.08
N VAL A 103 -5.89 4.04 -7.30
CA VAL A 103 -5.97 2.92 -8.26
C VAL A 103 -6.56 3.40 -9.59
N MET A 104 -7.70 4.07 -9.55
CA MET A 104 -8.45 4.41 -10.76
C MET A 104 -7.73 5.42 -11.65
N ARG A 105 -7.11 6.46 -11.07
CA ARG A 105 -6.41 7.49 -11.85
C ARG A 105 -5.22 6.95 -12.66
N PRO A 106 -4.27 6.19 -12.07
CA PRO A 106 -3.19 5.61 -12.86
C PRO A 106 -3.68 4.64 -13.93
N LEU A 107 -4.71 3.82 -13.67
CA LEU A 107 -5.29 2.94 -14.69
C LEU A 107 -5.88 3.71 -15.88
N GLN A 108 -6.61 4.79 -15.62
CA GLN A 108 -7.16 5.65 -16.69
C GLN A 108 -6.09 6.38 -17.50
N GLN A 109 -4.91 6.63 -16.89
CA GLN A 109 -3.79 7.29 -17.57
C GLN A 109 -2.96 6.34 -18.43
N LEU A 110 -3.01 5.03 -18.17
CA LEU A 110 -2.26 4.04 -18.94
C LEU A 110 -2.95 3.79 -20.28
N GLY A 111 -2.34 4.25 -21.37
CA GLY A 111 -2.82 3.98 -22.71
C GLY A 111 -2.74 2.50 -23.08
N GLY A 112 -3.82 1.96 -23.67
CA GLY A 112 -3.85 0.57 -24.13
C GLY A 112 -4.00 -0.49 -23.06
N VAL A 113 -4.27 -0.12 -21.79
CA VAL A 113 -4.65 -1.02 -20.72
C VAL A 113 -6.17 -0.97 -20.56
N GLU A 114 -6.80 -2.15 -20.56
CA GLU A 114 -8.23 -2.28 -20.29
C GLU A 114 -8.44 -2.70 -18.83
N PHE A 115 -9.60 -2.34 -18.26
CA PHE A 115 -9.97 -2.84 -16.93
C PHE A 115 -11.48 -3.08 -16.81
N ASP A 116 -11.80 -4.16 -16.08
CA ASP A 116 -13.16 -4.48 -15.67
C ASP A 116 -13.34 -4.26 -14.17
N ARG A 117 -14.57 -3.98 -13.76
CA ARG A 117 -14.94 -3.80 -12.36
C ARG A 117 -15.77 -4.97 -11.86
N ILE A 118 -15.38 -5.51 -10.71
CA ILE A 118 -16.27 -6.42 -9.97
C ILE A 118 -17.40 -5.57 -9.41
N PRO A 119 -18.68 -5.86 -9.73
CA PRO A 119 -19.79 -5.10 -9.22
C PRO A 119 -19.91 -5.21 -7.70
N CYS A 120 -20.45 -4.16 -7.09
CA CYS A 120 -20.88 -4.15 -5.69
C CYS A 120 -22.41 -4.12 -5.64
N ASP A 121 -22.97 -4.61 -4.54
CA ASP A 121 -24.38 -4.42 -4.24
C ASP A 121 -24.66 -2.99 -3.71
N SER A 122 -25.93 -2.73 -3.34
CA SER A 122 -26.35 -1.43 -2.83
C SER A 122 -25.73 -1.06 -1.46
N GLU A 123 -25.17 -2.03 -0.74
CA GLU A 123 -24.48 -1.85 0.53
C GLU A 123 -22.96 -1.76 0.38
N GLY A 124 -22.44 -1.87 -0.86
CA GLY A 124 -21.01 -1.78 -1.17
C GLY A 124 -20.25 -3.11 -1.09
N PHE A 125 -20.92 -4.24 -0.82
CA PHE A 125 -20.26 -5.55 -0.80
C PHE A 125 -19.95 -6.04 -2.21
N LEU A 126 -18.72 -6.53 -2.39
CA LEU A 126 -18.28 -7.12 -3.65
C LEU A 126 -19.06 -8.38 -3.98
N GLN A 127 -19.56 -8.46 -5.21
CA GLN A 127 -20.18 -9.65 -5.76
C GLN A 127 -19.10 -10.65 -6.22
N HIS A 128 -18.53 -11.39 -5.28
CA HIS A 128 -17.41 -12.31 -5.53
C HIS A 128 -17.64 -13.30 -6.67
N GLY A 129 -18.89 -13.77 -6.84
CA GLY A 129 -19.25 -14.68 -7.92
C GLY A 129 -19.05 -14.14 -9.33
N ALA A 130 -18.94 -12.81 -9.48
CA ALA A 130 -18.67 -12.19 -10.77
C ALA A 130 -17.19 -12.24 -11.16
N LEU A 131 -16.29 -12.44 -10.22
CA LEU A 131 -14.83 -12.34 -10.43
C LEU A 131 -14.34 -13.33 -11.49
N GLU A 132 -14.76 -14.61 -11.41
CA GLU A 132 -14.30 -15.64 -12.34
C GLU A 132 -14.60 -15.30 -13.80
N GLY A 133 -15.80 -14.74 -14.06
CA GLY A 133 -16.22 -14.34 -15.40
C GLY A 133 -15.48 -13.15 -16.00
N LEU A 134 -14.74 -12.41 -15.19
CA LEU A 134 -13.96 -11.23 -15.63
C LEU A 134 -12.53 -11.59 -16.06
N PHE A 135 -12.02 -12.79 -15.75
CA PHE A 135 -10.68 -13.16 -16.16
C PHE A 135 -10.59 -13.36 -17.68
N ARG A 136 -9.57 -12.74 -18.27
CA ARG A 136 -9.20 -12.85 -19.68
C ARG A 136 -7.78 -13.43 -19.80
N PRO A 137 -7.41 -13.99 -20.97
CA PRO A 137 -6.04 -14.50 -21.16
C PRO A 137 -4.92 -13.48 -20.91
N ASN A 138 -5.23 -12.20 -21.09
CA ASN A 138 -4.33 -11.07 -20.86
C ASN A 138 -4.54 -10.38 -19.50
N THR A 139 -5.32 -10.96 -18.58
CA THR A 139 -5.45 -10.43 -17.22
C THR A 139 -4.11 -10.54 -16.50
N ARG A 140 -3.55 -9.38 -16.13
CA ARG A 140 -2.22 -9.28 -15.53
C ARG A 140 -2.27 -8.89 -14.05
N LEU A 141 -3.30 -8.16 -13.63
CA LEU A 141 -3.40 -7.60 -12.29
C LEU A 141 -4.85 -7.63 -11.81
N VAL A 142 -5.02 -7.95 -10.53
CA VAL A 142 -6.28 -7.77 -9.80
C VAL A 142 -6.02 -6.84 -8.63
N VAL A 143 -6.81 -5.79 -8.47
CA VAL A 143 -6.71 -4.81 -7.38
C VAL A 143 -8.03 -4.74 -6.64
N LEU A 144 -8.00 -5.00 -5.36
CA LEU A 144 -9.19 -5.06 -4.51
C LEU A 144 -9.01 -4.19 -3.27
N ALA A 145 -9.96 -3.29 -3.01
CA ALA A 145 -10.05 -2.60 -1.73
C ALA A 145 -10.52 -3.58 -0.66
N HIS A 146 -9.72 -3.81 0.38
CA HIS A 146 -10.11 -4.65 1.52
C HIS A 146 -11.13 -3.94 2.43
N ALA A 147 -10.94 -2.63 2.62
CA ALA A 147 -11.85 -1.77 3.36
C ALA A 147 -11.90 -0.40 2.68
N SER A 148 -13.11 0.08 2.37
CA SER A 148 -13.31 1.40 1.78
C SER A 148 -13.56 2.44 2.89
N ASN A 149 -13.18 3.69 2.62
CA ASN A 149 -13.53 4.84 3.46
C ASN A 149 -14.84 5.52 3.01
N VAL A 150 -15.54 4.94 2.08
CA VAL A 150 -16.81 5.43 1.50
C VAL A 150 -17.94 4.52 1.93
#